data_34cfc27839802c09f58700774f55da05
#
_entry.id   34cfc27839802c09f58700774f55da05
#
_cell.length_a   1.000
_cell.length_b   1.000
_cell.length_c   1.000
_cell.angle_alpha   90.00
_cell.angle_beta   90.00
_cell.angle_gamma   90.00
#
_symmetry.space_group_name_H-M   'P 1'
#
loop_
_entity.id
_entity.type
_entity.pdbx_description
1 polymer ?
#
loop_
_entity_poly.entity_id
_entity_poly.type
_entity_poly.pdbx_seq_one_letter_code
_entity_poly.pdbx_strand_id
1 'polypeptide(L)'
;MINREYFDVPFAGHTLRGDSSYGSNGHILMIHGGSKDREVFAHYRQLLDEMGYGTTAFDCLGHGASTGSMSESSLESRTRQALAVIAHLNVPLTGSLGSSMGAYNAIQLSARVDLRSLILLVPGVYTPVAATVNFGPAFSQIIRQEKSWQDSDAWPLLAGFRGKILIVAAERDEVIPQEIPAKLHNAAMEALWKTLFIVPNAGHNSVWKNITQSAALKEKAHALFRTCLAPVDKA
;
A
#
# COMPACT_ATOMS: atom_id res chain seq x y z
N MET A 1 22.69 6.46 -7.37
CA MET A 1 22.08 5.24 -6.79
C MET A 1 21.53 5.62 -5.44
N ILE A 2 20.29 5.22 -5.13
CA ILE A 2 19.66 5.43 -3.82
C ILE A 2 20.47 4.63 -2.80
N ASN A 3 21.00 5.28 -1.76
CA ASN A 3 21.65 4.59 -0.66
C ASN A 3 20.56 3.88 0.17
N ARG A 4 20.65 2.56 0.29
CA ARG A 4 19.69 1.73 1.05
C ARG A 4 20.36 1.13 2.26
N GLU A 5 19.73 1.29 3.41
CA GLU A 5 20.13 0.65 4.66
C GLU A 5 19.24 -0.57 4.90
N TYR A 6 19.84 -1.75 4.95
CA TYR A 6 19.12 -3.00 5.19
C TYR A 6 18.90 -3.21 6.69
N PHE A 7 17.77 -3.81 7.04
CA PHE A 7 17.41 -4.11 8.41
C PHE A 7 16.74 -5.47 8.55
N ASP A 8 16.84 -6.02 9.76
CA ASP A 8 16.16 -7.22 10.21
C ASP A 8 15.30 -6.89 11.43
N VAL A 9 14.00 -7.22 11.41
CA VAL A 9 13.06 -6.98 12.50
C VAL A 9 12.53 -8.31 13.03
N PRO A 10 12.74 -8.65 14.31
CA PRO A 10 12.13 -9.81 14.92
C PRO A 10 10.61 -9.69 14.97
N PHE A 11 9.90 -10.73 14.56
CA PHE A 11 8.44 -10.78 14.58
C PHE A 11 7.94 -12.22 14.78
N ALA A 12 7.27 -12.50 15.91
CA ALA A 12 6.62 -13.79 16.19
C ALA A 12 7.52 -15.03 15.96
N GLY A 13 8.78 -14.97 16.37
CA GLY A 13 9.75 -16.06 16.17
C GLY A 13 10.41 -16.10 14.79
N HIS A 14 10.10 -15.17 13.92
CA HIS A 14 10.65 -15.00 12.57
C HIS A 14 11.39 -13.67 12.43
N THR A 15 12.00 -13.46 11.26
CA THR A 15 12.69 -12.22 10.91
C THR A 15 12.06 -11.60 9.67
N LEU A 16 11.56 -10.38 9.81
CA LEU A 16 11.15 -9.54 8.67
C LEU A 16 12.38 -8.82 8.15
N ARG A 17 12.58 -8.83 6.85
CA ARG A 17 13.70 -8.16 6.19
C ARG A 17 13.22 -7.05 5.28
N GLY A 18 13.93 -5.95 5.33
CA GLY A 18 13.61 -4.79 4.53
C GLY A 18 14.80 -3.88 4.32
N ASP A 19 14.54 -2.76 3.69
CA ASP A 19 15.53 -1.71 3.52
C ASP A 19 14.86 -0.34 3.50
N SER A 20 15.62 0.68 3.91
CA SER A 20 15.23 2.07 3.96
C SER A 20 16.16 2.95 3.16
N SER A 21 15.59 4.01 2.59
CA SER A 21 16.32 5.20 2.12
C SER A 21 15.75 6.41 2.84
N TYR A 22 16.54 7.46 3.02
CA TYR A 22 16.13 8.66 3.76
C TYR A 22 16.05 9.87 2.83
N GLY A 23 15.11 10.76 3.11
CA GLY A 23 14.88 11.99 2.35
C GLY A 23 14.46 13.14 3.25
N SER A 24 14.55 14.37 2.74
CA SER A 24 14.26 15.59 3.50
C SER A 24 12.77 15.94 3.59
N ASN A 25 11.94 15.41 2.69
CA ASN A 25 10.52 15.80 2.56
C ASN A 25 9.56 14.89 3.35
N GLY A 26 10.09 13.85 4.02
CA GLY A 26 9.34 12.89 4.82
C GLY A 26 9.65 11.45 4.46
N HIS A 27 8.89 10.52 5.03
CA HIS A 27 9.15 9.09 4.92
C HIS A 27 7.87 8.29 4.59
N ILE A 28 7.96 7.37 3.64
CA ILE A 28 6.84 6.57 3.15
C ILE A 28 7.10 5.09 3.43
N LEU A 29 6.18 4.45 4.16
CA LEU A 29 6.19 2.99 4.33
C LEU A 29 5.50 2.33 3.13
N MET A 30 6.11 1.28 2.58
CA MET A 30 5.60 0.55 1.42
C MET A 30 5.28 -0.89 1.77
N ILE A 31 4.05 -1.34 1.44
CA ILE A 31 3.54 -2.68 1.77
C ILE A 31 3.11 -3.39 0.48
N HIS A 32 3.80 -4.48 0.14
CA HIS A 32 3.59 -5.22 -1.10
C HIS A 32 2.31 -6.10 -1.09
N GLY A 33 1.94 -6.61 -2.25
CA GLY A 33 0.80 -7.51 -2.45
C GLY A 33 1.00 -8.95 -1.93
N GLY A 34 0.02 -9.80 -2.15
CA GLY A 34 -0.01 -11.16 -1.61
C GLY A 34 0.98 -12.15 -2.26
N SER A 35 1.45 -11.89 -3.48
CA SER A 35 2.33 -12.81 -4.23
C SER A 35 3.63 -12.14 -4.68
N LYS A 36 4.03 -11.05 -4.05
CA LYS A 36 5.19 -10.24 -4.41
C LYS A 36 6.09 -10.05 -3.18
N ASP A 37 7.19 -9.38 -3.40
CA ASP A 37 8.11 -8.92 -2.38
C ASP A 37 8.30 -7.39 -2.51
N ARG A 38 9.17 -6.81 -1.71
CA ARG A 38 9.44 -5.36 -1.69
C ARG A 38 10.01 -4.82 -3.00
N GLU A 39 10.60 -5.65 -3.85
CA GLU A 39 11.20 -5.20 -5.13
C GLU A 39 10.15 -4.72 -6.14
N VAL A 40 8.89 -5.08 -5.96
CA VAL A 40 7.78 -4.53 -6.77
C VAL A 40 7.72 -3.00 -6.75
N PHE A 41 8.30 -2.38 -5.73
CA PHE A 41 8.31 -0.93 -5.55
C PHE A 41 9.52 -0.21 -6.17
N ALA A 42 10.44 -0.90 -6.83
CA ALA A 42 11.70 -0.29 -7.30
C ALA A 42 11.49 1.03 -8.06
N HIS A 43 10.54 1.08 -8.98
CA HIS A 43 10.25 2.28 -9.76
C HIS A 43 9.54 3.38 -8.97
N TYR A 44 8.64 3.00 -8.06
CA TYR A 44 7.96 3.95 -7.18
C TYR A 44 8.93 4.57 -6.18
N ARG A 45 9.88 3.80 -5.69
CA ARG A 45 10.96 4.28 -4.81
C ARG A 45 11.84 5.29 -5.52
N GLN A 46 12.19 5.04 -6.78
CA GLN A 46 12.94 6.00 -7.59
C GLN A 46 12.14 7.31 -7.75
N LEU A 47 10.85 7.22 -8.08
CA LEU A 47 9.98 8.40 -8.18
C LEU A 47 9.94 9.21 -6.88
N LEU A 48 9.80 8.53 -5.75
CA LEU A 48 9.73 9.18 -4.42
C LEU A 48 11.06 9.79 -4.01
N ASP A 49 12.17 9.13 -4.33
CA ASP A 49 13.52 9.66 -4.11
C ASP A 49 13.77 10.94 -4.94
N GLU A 50 13.38 10.97 -6.22
CA GLU A 50 13.41 12.17 -7.06
C GLU A 50 12.56 13.31 -6.49
N MET A 51 11.55 13.00 -5.67
CA MET A 51 10.73 13.96 -4.93
C MET A 51 11.28 14.31 -3.54
N GLY A 52 12.43 13.75 -3.15
CA GLY A 52 13.06 13.99 -1.86
C GLY A 52 12.44 13.23 -0.68
N TYR A 53 11.64 12.19 -0.93
CA TYR A 53 11.06 11.35 0.13
C TYR A 53 11.93 10.14 0.42
N GLY A 54 12.15 9.86 1.69
CA GLY A 54 12.66 8.57 2.15
C GLY A 54 11.59 7.48 2.00
N THR A 55 12.04 6.24 1.83
CA THR A 55 11.13 5.10 1.71
C THR A 55 11.63 3.91 2.51
N THR A 56 10.71 3.19 3.13
CA THR A 56 10.96 1.87 3.69
C THR A 56 10.08 0.86 2.99
N ALA A 57 10.67 -0.23 2.53
CA ALA A 57 9.97 -1.39 2.04
C ALA A 57 10.49 -2.65 2.73
N PHE A 58 9.60 -3.57 3.06
CA PHE A 58 9.94 -4.82 3.71
C PHE A 58 9.19 -5.99 3.08
N ASP A 59 9.76 -7.18 3.19
CA ASP A 59 9.09 -8.41 2.81
C ASP A 59 8.21 -8.89 3.97
N CYS A 60 6.94 -9.11 3.72
CA CYS A 60 6.07 -9.72 4.71
C CYS A 60 6.50 -11.17 4.98
N LEU A 61 6.13 -11.69 6.12
CA LEU A 61 6.42 -13.06 6.55
C LEU A 61 6.13 -14.08 5.44
N GLY A 62 7.10 -14.94 5.13
CA GLY A 62 7.01 -15.93 4.06
C GLY A 62 7.17 -15.38 2.64
N HIS A 63 7.62 -14.13 2.47
CA HIS A 63 7.91 -13.51 1.18
C HIS A 63 9.36 -13.04 1.10
N GLY A 64 9.89 -12.94 -0.12
CA GLY A 64 11.20 -12.38 -0.41
C GLY A 64 12.31 -12.94 0.46
N ALA A 65 12.99 -12.06 1.20
CA ALA A 65 14.09 -12.41 2.11
C ALA A 65 13.64 -12.64 3.57
N SER A 66 12.37 -12.37 3.93
CA SER A 66 11.83 -12.63 5.25
C SER A 66 11.64 -14.12 5.51
N THR A 67 11.82 -14.54 6.77
CA THR A 67 11.66 -15.96 7.16
C THR A 67 10.20 -16.33 7.41
N GLY A 68 9.94 -17.59 7.76
CA GLY A 68 8.61 -18.12 8.03
C GLY A 68 7.88 -18.56 6.77
N SER A 69 6.59 -18.86 6.91
CA SER A 69 5.71 -19.27 5.83
C SER A 69 4.54 -18.32 5.69
N MET A 70 4.09 -18.10 4.46
CA MET A 70 2.87 -17.32 4.19
C MET A 70 1.64 -17.90 4.93
N SER A 71 1.60 -19.22 5.12
CA SER A 71 0.52 -19.90 5.86
C SER A 71 0.51 -19.61 7.38
N GLU A 72 1.55 -18.96 7.90
CA GLU A 72 1.63 -18.49 9.30
C GLU A 72 1.21 -17.02 9.44
N SER A 73 0.75 -16.41 8.37
CA SER A 73 0.37 -15.00 8.29
C SER A 73 -1.08 -14.83 7.87
N SER A 74 -1.65 -13.69 8.19
CA SER A 74 -3.01 -13.26 7.85
C SER A 74 -3.01 -11.78 7.46
N LEU A 75 -4.15 -11.22 7.06
CA LEU A 75 -4.27 -9.79 6.81
C LEU A 75 -3.95 -8.97 8.06
N GLU A 76 -4.44 -9.39 9.23
CA GLU A 76 -4.14 -8.75 10.50
C GLU A 76 -2.66 -8.90 10.87
N SER A 77 -2.08 -10.09 10.70
CA SER A 77 -0.66 -10.33 10.92
C SER A 77 0.20 -9.38 10.07
N ARG A 78 -0.13 -9.17 8.79
CA ARG A 78 0.60 -8.23 7.92
C ARG A 78 0.53 -6.79 8.41
N THR A 79 -0.61 -6.35 8.95
CA THR A 79 -0.71 -5.03 9.59
C THR A 79 0.18 -4.94 10.83
N ARG A 80 0.23 -5.98 11.66
CA ARG A 80 1.13 -6.06 12.82
C ARG A 80 2.61 -6.09 12.42
N GLN A 81 2.96 -6.78 11.34
CA GLN A 81 4.31 -6.76 10.75
C GLN A 81 4.71 -5.34 10.36
N ALA A 82 3.84 -4.62 9.68
CA ALA A 82 4.09 -3.21 9.31
C ALA A 82 4.29 -2.33 10.56
N LEU A 83 3.48 -2.51 11.62
CA LEU A 83 3.67 -1.79 12.89
C LEU A 83 5.01 -2.13 13.56
N ALA A 84 5.46 -3.38 13.53
CA ALA A 84 6.77 -3.77 14.05
C ALA A 84 7.92 -3.11 13.28
N VAL A 85 7.81 -3.02 11.95
CA VAL A 85 8.77 -2.28 11.11
C VAL A 85 8.77 -0.79 11.46
N ILE A 86 7.60 -0.16 11.61
CA ILE A 86 7.48 1.24 12.02
C ILE A 86 8.17 1.50 13.36
N ALA A 87 7.94 0.64 14.34
CA ALA A 87 8.58 0.75 15.65
C ALA A 87 10.11 0.61 15.60
N HIS A 88 10.62 -0.23 14.69
CA HIS A 88 12.06 -0.40 14.47
C HIS A 88 12.69 0.84 13.83
N LEU A 89 12.01 1.46 12.86
CA LEU A 89 12.57 2.57 12.08
C LEU A 89 12.80 3.83 12.90
N ASN A 90 11.99 4.07 13.93
CA ASN A 90 12.05 5.28 14.76
C ASN A 90 12.08 6.59 13.95
N VAL A 91 11.40 6.62 12.80
CA VAL A 91 11.21 7.83 11.98
C VAL A 91 9.72 8.13 11.82
N PRO A 92 9.30 9.39 11.90
CA PRO A 92 7.91 9.76 11.67
C PRO A 92 7.53 9.51 10.22
N LEU A 93 6.39 8.82 10.00
CA LEU A 93 5.90 8.58 8.66
C LEU A 93 5.09 9.78 8.15
N THR A 94 5.30 10.10 6.89
CA THR A 94 4.46 11.04 6.13
C THR A 94 3.25 10.32 5.56
N GLY A 95 3.43 9.10 5.10
CA GLY A 95 2.37 8.33 4.47
C GLY A 95 2.71 6.85 4.32
N SER A 96 1.76 6.12 3.76
CA SER A 96 1.94 4.73 3.37
C SER A 96 1.51 4.51 1.93
N LEU A 97 2.28 3.65 1.22
CA LEU A 97 1.97 3.18 -0.11
C LEU A 97 1.74 1.67 -0.05
N GLY A 98 0.53 1.24 -0.37
CA GLY A 98 0.18 -0.18 -0.41
C GLY A 98 -0.18 -0.63 -1.82
N SER A 99 0.23 -1.85 -2.19
CA SER A 99 -0.12 -2.46 -3.47
C SER A 99 -0.99 -3.69 -3.27
N SER A 100 -2.11 -3.78 -4.00
CA SER A 100 -3.03 -4.93 -3.96
C SER A 100 -3.47 -5.23 -2.52
N MET A 101 -3.15 -6.40 -1.98
CA MET A 101 -3.38 -6.74 -0.57
C MET A 101 -2.71 -5.76 0.40
N GLY A 102 -1.52 -5.25 0.06
CA GLY A 102 -0.83 -4.27 0.88
C GLY A 102 -1.57 -2.92 0.97
N ALA A 103 -2.42 -2.59 0.00
CA ALA A 103 -3.27 -1.40 0.07
C ALA A 103 -4.31 -1.51 1.21
N TYR A 104 -4.89 -2.69 1.42
CA TYR A 104 -5.74 -2.93 2.59
C TYR A 104 -4.97 -2.74 3.90
N ASN A 105 -3.74 -3.27 3.99
CA ASN A 105 -2.91 -3.08 5.18
C ASN A 105 -2.54 -1.60 5.39
N ALA A 106 -2.30 -0.82 4.32
CA ALA A 106 -2.07 0.62 4.42
C ALA A 106 -3.32 1.37 4.96
N ILE A 107 -4.52 0.98 4.54
CA ILE A 107 -5.78 1.51 5.10
C ILE A 107 -5.90 1.14 6.59
N GLN A 108 -5.62 -0.10 6.96
CA GLN A 108 -5.63 -0.54 8.37
C GLN A 108 -4.62 0.24 9.23
N LEU A 109 -3.46 0.60 8.68
CA LEU A 109 -2.47 1.42 9.38
C LEU A 109 -2.95 2.85 9.62
N SER A 110 -3.72 3.44 8.71
CA SER A 110 -4.19 4.82 8.85
C SER A 110 -5.07 5.07 10.08
N ALA A 111 -5.64 4.01 10.65
CA ALA A 111 -6.37 4.08 11.91
C ALA A 111 -5.49 3.90 13.15
N ARG A 112 -4.20 3.61 13.00
CA ARG A 112 -3.28 3.24 14.08
C ARG A 112 -2.03 4.13 14.13
N VAL A 113 -1.74 4.81 13.03
CA VAL A 113 -0.55 5.66 12.85
C VAL A 113 -1.02 6.97 12.23
N ASP A 114 -0.48 8.08 12.70
CA ASP A 114 -0.75 9.39 12.10
C ASP A 114 -0.09 9.48 10.71
N LEU A 115 -0.92 9.34 9.68
CA LEU A 115 -0.51 9.40 8.29
C LEU A 115 -1.21 10.57 7.59
N ARG A 116 -0.44 11.39 6.89
CA ARG A 116 -0.96 12.50 6.10
C ARG A 116 -1.34 12.09 4.68
N SER A 117 -0.83 10.95 4.21
CA SER A 117 -1.03 10.50 2.83
C SER A 117 -1.17 8.99 2.73
N LEU A 118 -2.11 8.55 1.89
CA LEU A 118 -2.28 7.17 1.46
C LEU A 118 -2.16 7.08 -0.06
N ILE A 119 -1.32 6.17 -0.55
CA ILE A 119 -1.22 5.82 -1.96
C ILE A 119 -1.60 4.35 -2.10
N LEU A 120 -2.70 4.09 -2.79
CA LEU A 120 -3.30 2.76 -2.94
C LEU A 120 -3.18 2.32 -4.40
N LEU A 121 -2.27 1.38 -4.66
CA LEU A 121 -2.03 0.84 -6.00
C LEU A 121 -2.85 -0.44 -6.21
N VAL A 122 -3.68 -0.48 -7.23
CA VAL A 122 -4.57 -1.62 -7.56
C VAL A 122 -5.19 -2.25 -6.30
N PRO A 123 -5.88 -1.47 -5.48
CA PRO A 123 -6.19 -1.83 -4.10
C PRO A 123 -7.20 -2.96 -3.99
N GLY A 124 -6.82 -4.04 -3.29
CA GLY A 124 -7.76 -5.03 -2.77
C GLY A 124 -8.33 -4.59 -1.42
N VAL A 125 -9.54 -5.04 -1.12
CA VAL A 125 -10.17 -4.92 0.20
C VAL A 125 -10.87 -6.23 0.54
N TYR A 126 -11.07 -6.49 1.83
CA TYR A 126 -11.49 -7.81 2.30
C TYR A 126 -12.56 -7.68 3.37
N THR A 127 -13.40 -8.71 3.47
CA THR A 127 -14.32 -8.88 4.60
C THR A 127 -13.56 -9.02 5.91
N PRO A 128 -14.03 -8.44 7.02
CA PRO A 128 -13.42 -8.61 8.33
C PRO A 128 -13.31 -10.09 8.77
N VAL A 129 -14.20 -10.95 8.29
CA VAL A 129 -14.15 -12.40 8.57
C VAL A 129 -12.83 -13.04 8.08
N ALA A 130 -12.20 -12.51 7.02
CA ALA A 130 -10.94 -13.02 6.52
C ALA A 130 -9.71 -12.47 7.29
N ALA A 131 -9.88 -11.46 8.15
CA ALA A 131 -8.77 -10.69 8.72
C ALA A 131 -7.77 -11.55 9.51
N THR A 132 -8.28 -12.48 10.32
CA THR A 132 -7.47 -13.36 11.21
C THR A 132 -7.23 -14.75 10.62
N VAL A 133 -7.82 -15.06 9.47
CA VAL A 133 -7.65 -16.37 8.81
C VAL A 133 -6.29 -16.40 8.13
N ASN A 134 -5.48 -17.40 8.48
CA ASN A 134 -4.18 -17.60 7.86
C ASN A 134 -4.30 -17.84 6.35
N PHE A 135 -3.35 -17.30 5.58
CA PHE A 135 -3.35 -17.47 4.14
C PHE A 135 -3.25 -18.94 3.74
N GLY A 136 -4.14 -19.34 2.86
CA GLY A 136 -4.27 -20.72 2.42
C GLY A 136 -5.65 -20.98 1.83
N PRO A 137 -6.06 -22.26 1.74
CA PRO A 137 -7.35 -22.64 1.13
C PRO A 137 -8.57 -21.99 1.80
N ALA A 138 -8.62 -21.96 3.15
CA ALA A 138 -9.73 -21.35 3.89
C ALA A 138 -9.85 -19.85 3.63
N PHE A 139 -8.73 -19.12 3.68
CA PHE A 139 -8.70 -17.71 3.31
C PHE A 139 -9.17 -17.48 1.87
N SER A 140 -8.65 -18.28 0.94
CA SER A 140 -9.02 -18.20 -0.48
C SER A 140 -10.50 -18.48 -0.71
N GLN A 141 -11.09 -19.42 0.02
CA GLN A 141 -12.51 -19.73 -0.06
C GLN A 141 -13.39 -18.54 0.37
N ILE A 142 -13.00 -17.84 1.43
CA ILE A 142 -13.72 -16.66 1.93
C ILE A 142 -13.66 -15.52 0.91
N ILE A 143 -12.46 -15.14 0.47
CA ILE A 143 -12.30 -13.95 -0.37
C ILE A 143 -12.76 -14.12 -1.82
N ARG A 144 -12.95 -15.36 -2.28
CA ARG A 144 -13.46 -15.68 -3.62
C ARG A 144 -14.97 -15.78 -3.69
N GLN A 145 -15.69 -15.67 -2.57
CA GLN A 145 -17.13 -15.55 -2.60
C GLN A 145 -17.54 -14.29 -3.35
N GLU A 146 -18.61 -14.37 -4.10
CA GLU A 146 -19.11 -13.23 -4.87
C GLU A 146 -19.33 -12.04 -3.95
N LYS A 147 -18.70 -10.91 -4.30
CA LYS A 147 -18.79 -9.65 -3.55
C LYS A 147 -18.41 -9.75 -2.05
N SER A 148 -17.56 -10.72 -1.69
CA SER A 148 -17.08 -10.92 -0.30
C SER A 148 -16.48 -9.65 0.33
N TRP A 149 -16.09 -8.68 -0.48
CA TRP A 149 -15.50 -7.40 -0.06
C TRP A 149 -16.53 -6.33 0.34
N GLN A 150 -17.83 -6.58 0.15
CA GLN A 150 -18.86 -5.54 0.33
C GLN A 150 -18.96 -5.00 1.75
N ASP A 151 -18.73 -5.84 2.75
CA ASP A 151 -18.75 -5.52 4.18
C ASP A 151 -17.39 -5.12 4.75
N SER A 152 -16.40 -4.83 3.88
CA SER A 152 -15.04 -4.49 4.31
C SER A 152 -15.03 -3.31 5.28
N ASP A 153 -14.22 -3.44 6.33
CA ASP A 153 -13.92 -2.36 7.27
C ASP A 153 -13.05 -1.23 6.65
N ALA A 154 -12.50 -1.45 5.47
CA ALA A 154 -11.82 -0.39 4.72
C ALA A 154 -12.72 0.82 4.45
N TRP A 155 -14.04 0.61 4.30
CA TRP A 155 -14.98 1.70 4.03
C TRP A 155 -15.11 2.70 5.18
N PRO A 156 -15.45 2.28 6.41
CA PRO A 156 -15.53 3.21 7.55
C PRO A 156 -14.16 3.77 7.92
N LEU A 157 -13.06 3.02 7.76
CA LEU A 157 -11.72 3.53 8.04
C LEU A 157 -11.36 4.70 7.12
N LEU A 158 -11.63 4.59 5.81
CA LEU A 158 -11.38 5.68 4.87
C LEU A 158 -12.36 6.85 5.05
N ALA A 159 -13.58 6.59 5.50
CA ALA A 159 -14.56 7.66 5.75
C ALA A 159 -14.04 8.68 6.76
N GLY A 160 -13.32 8.25 7.79
CA GLY A 160 -12.73 9.12 8.81
C GLY A 160 -11.29 9.58 8.52
N PHE A 161 -10.69 9.18 7.41
CA PHE A 161 -9.31 9.56 7.09
C PHE A 161 -9.24 11.01 6.61
N ARG A 162 -8.46 11.84 7.30
CA ARG A 162 -8.36 13.29 7.07
C ARG A 162 -7.11 13.72 6.30
N GLY A 163 -6.39 12.80 5.72
CA GLY A 163 -5.22 13.08 4.88
C GLY A 163 -5.56 13.16 3.39
N LYS A 164 -4.54 13.00 2.56
CA LYS A 164 -4.66 12.95 1.10
C LYS A 164 -4.61 11.51 0.61
N ILE A 165 -5.45 11.16 -0.35
CA ILE A 165 -5.56 9.79 -0.89
C ILE A 165 -5.39 9.79 -2.40
N LEU A 166 -4.41 9.04 -2.88
CA LEU A 166 -4.26 8.70 -4.29
C LEU A 166 -4.58 7.22 -4.49
N ILE A 167 -5.61 6.93 -5.27
CA ILE A 167 -5.97 5.57 -5.70
C ILE A 167 -5.54 5.43 -7.15
N VAL A 168 -4.68 4.45 -7.43
CA VAL A 168 -4.23 4.12 -8.79
C VAL A 168 -4.80 2.76 -9.16
N ALA A 169 -5.70 2.73 -10.14
CA ALA A 169 -6.36 1.52 -10.60
C ALA A 169 -5.93 1.15 -12.02
N ALA A 170 -6.00 -0.12 -12.35
CA ALA A 170 -5.77 -0.61 -13.70
C ALA A 170 -7.11 -0.71 -14.45
N GLU A 171 -7.20 -0.18 -15.67
CA GLU A 171 -8.44 -0.20 -16.47
C GLU A 171 -8.90 -1.63 -16.78
N ARG A 172 -7.96 -2.56 -16.96
CA ARG A 172 -8.21 -3.97 -17.28
C ARG A 172 -7.72 -4.87 -16.14
N ASP A 173 -8.04 -4.50 -14.90
CA ASP A 173 -7.66 -5.32 -13.74
C ASP A 173 -8.45 -6.62 -13.75
N GLU A 174 -7.75 -7.73 -13.89
CA GLU A 174 -8.29 -9.08 -13.90
C GLU A 174 -8.38 -9.72 -12.50
N VAL A 175 -7.87 -9.00 -11.47
CA VAL A 175 -7.81 -9.47 -10.09
C VAL A 175 -8.76 -8.71 -9.19
N ILE A 176 -8.79 -7.39 -9.34
CA ILE A 176 -9.59 -6.49 -8.49
C ILE A 176 -10.82 -5.99 -9.25
N PRO A 177 -12.04 -6.25 -8.76
CA PRO A 177 -13.26 -5.70 -9.34
C PRO A 177 -13.20 -4.17 -9.45
N GLN A 178 -13.59 -3.64 -10.61
CA GLN A 178 -13.54 -2.20 -10.92
C GLN A 178 -14.41 -1.34 -9.97
N GLU A 179 -15.37 -1.95 -9.29
CA GLU A 179 -16.21 -1.30 -8.28
C GLU A 179 -15.40 -0.89 -7.03
N ILE A 180 -14.35 -1.65 -6.69
CA ILE A 180 -13.56 -1.43 -5.46
C ILE A 180 -12.83 -0.09 -5.48
N PRO A 181 -12.02 0.29 -6.48
CA PRO A 181 -11.37 1.59 -6.52
C PRO A 181 -12.35 2.76 -6.48
N ALA A 182 -13.48 2.65 -7.20
CA ALA A 182 -14.51 3.68 -7.19
C ALA A 182 -15.18 3.80 -5.81
N LYS A 183 -15.47 2.68 -5.15
CA LYS A 183 -16.05 2.69 -3.80
C LYS A 183 -15.07 3.22 -2.76
N LEU A 184 -13.78 2.92 -2.85
CA LEU A 184 -12.74 3.50 -1.97
C LEU A 184 -12.68 5.03 -2.12
N HIS A 185 -12.67 5.52 -3.37
CA HIS A 185 -12.70 6.95 -3.63
C HIS A 185 -13.94 7.62 -3.03
N ASN A 186 -15.12 7.03 -3.19
CA ASN A 186 -16.37 7.57 -2.66
C ASN A 186 -16.42 7.52 -1.13
N ALA A 187 -15.91 6.44 -0.52
CA ALA A 187 -15.88 6.25 0.92
C ALA A 187 -15.02 7.28 1.66
N ALA A 188 -13.97 7.81 1.05
CA ALA A 188 -13.06 8.78 1.67
C ALA A 188 -13.71 10.17 1.80
N MET A 189 -14.69 10.30 2.69
CA MET A 189 -15.55 11.50 2.79
C MET A 189 -14.82 12.67 3.45
N GLU A 190 -13.99 12.42 4.46
CA GLU A 190 -13.28 13.46 5.21
C GLU A 190 -11.88 13.75 4.66
N ALA A 191 -11.48 13.09 3.56
CA ALA A 191 -10.18 13.31 2.96
C ALA A 191 -9.99 14.73 2.45
N LEU A 192 -8.88 15.38 2.82
CA LEU A 192 -8.55 16.74 2.38
C LEU A 192 -8.34 16.82 0.85
N TRP A 193 -7.88 15.74 0.29
CA TRP A 193 -7.77 15.58 -1.16
C TRP A 193 -7.87 14.10 -1.50
N LYS A 194 -8.59 13.78 -2.56
CA LYS A 194 -8.68 12.41 -3.06
C LYS A 194 -8.77 12.39 -4.58
N THR A 195 -8.11 11.41 -5.18
CA THR A 195 -8.16 11.21 -6.63
C THR A 195 -8.10 9.73 -6.95
N LEU A 196 -8.93 9.31 -7.89
CA LEU A 196 -8.87 8.01 -8.56
C LEU A 196 -8.22 8.20 -9.93
N PHE A 197 -7.06 7.61 -10.12
CA PHE A 197 -6.34 7.57 -11.39
C PHE A 197 -6.45 6.17 -12.00
N ILE A 198 -7.28 6.01 -13.02
CA ILE A 198 -7.40 4.78 -13.81
C ILE A 198 -6.35 4.83 -14.91
N VAL A 199 -5.44 3.86 -14.93
CA VAL A 199 -4.36 3.77 -15.92
C VAL A 199 -4.87 3.01 -17.14
N PRO A 200 -4.93 3.65 -18.32
CA PRO A 200 -5.48 3.05 -19.53
C PRO A 200 -4.71 1.78 -19.94
N ASN A 201 -5.45 0.79 -20.41
CA ASN A 201 -4.94 -0.51 -20.89
C ASN A 201 -4.08 -1.31 -19.91
N ALA A 202 -3.96 -0.89 -18.66
CA ALA A 202 -3.19 -1.59 -17.64
C ALA A 202 -4.01 -2.77 -17.07
N GLY A 203 -3.37 -3.92 -16.89
CA GLY A 203 -3.82 -5.01 -16.02
C GLY A 203 -3.19 -4.87 -14.65
N HIS A 204 -3.57 -5.75 -13.70
CA HIS A 204 -3.17 -5.70 -12.29
C HIS A 204 -1.65 -5.52 -12.06
N ASN A 205 -0.83 -6.20 -12.84
CA ASN A 205 0.63 -6.19 -12.70
C ASN A 205 1.36 -5.25 -13.68
N SER A 206 0.65 -4.47 -14.48
CA SER A 206 1.28 -3.68 -15.55
C SER A 206 1.10 -2.16 -15.42
N VAL A 207 0.56 -1.69 -14.29
CA VAL A 207 0.26 -0.27 -14.06
C VAL A 207 1.45 0.63 -14.34
N TRP A 208 2.61 0.38 -13.71
CA TRP A 208 3.80 1.21 -13.93
C TRP A 208 4.30 1.15 -15.37
N LYS A 209 4.34 -0.05 -15.96
CA LYS A 209 4.72 -0.23 -17.36
C LYS A 209 3.86 0.63 -18.28
N ASN A 210 2.54 0.63 -18.08
CA ASN A 210 1.63 1.42 -18.90
C ASN A 210 1.79 2.93 -18.67
N ILE A 211 2.01 3.37 -17.44
CA ILE A 211 2.31 4.77 -17.12
C ILE A 211 3.55 5.24 -17.90
N THR A 212 4.62 4.43 -17.94
CA THR A 212 5.88 4.82 -18.57
C THR A 212 5.89 4.75 -20.08
N GLN A 213 4.90 4.11 -20.71
CA GLN A 213 4.74 4.06 -22.18
C GLN A 213 4.28 5.40 -22.78
N SER A 214 3.78 6.33 -21.97
CA SER A 214 3.30 7.63 -22.41
C SER A 214 3.89 8.74 -21.55
N ALA A 215 4.55 9.70 -22.19
CA ALA A 215 5.07 10.88 -21.49
C ALA A 215 3.97 11.62 -20.71
N ALA A 216 2.78 11.76 -21.32
CA ALA A 216 1.65 12.42 -20.70
C ALA A 216 1.13 11.65 -19.46
N LEU A 217 1.05 10.31 -19.53
CA LEU A 217 0.65 9.49 -18.37
C LEU A 217 1.71 9.55 -17.26
N LYS A 218 2.98 9.52 -17.63
CA LYS A 218 4.08 9.66 -16.69
C LYS A 218 4.02 11.00 -15.96
N GLU A 219 3.88 12.09 -16.69
CA GLU A 219 3.76 13.44 -16.14
C GLU A 219 2.55 13.55 -15.19
N LYS A 220 1.38 13.05 -15.64
CA LYS A 220 0.17 13.00 -14.83
C LYS A 220 0.37 12.21 -13.54
N ALA A 221 0.96 11.03 -13.60
CA ALA A 221 1.27 10.22 -12.41
C ALA A 221 2.18 10.98 -11.44
N HIS A 222 3.28 11.57 -11.96
CA HIS A 222 4.21 12.37 -11.14
C HIS A 222 3.50 13.54 -10.46
N ALA A 223 2.63 14.28 -11.18
CA ALA A 223 1.85 15.37 -10.61
C ALA A 223 0.91 14.90 -9.49
N LEU A 224 0.23 13.77 -9.68
CA LEU A 224 -0.69 13.20 -8.68
C LEU A 224 0.04 12.73 -7.43
N PHE A 225 1.18 12.04 -7.58
CA PHE A 225 2.03 11.65 -6.45
C PHE A 225 2.51 12.89 -5.68
N ARG A 226 3.00 13.92 -6.38
CA ARG A 226 3.43 15.17 -5.75
C ARG A 226 2.30 15.85 -4.99
N THR A 227 1.11 15.94 -5.56
CA THR A 227 -0.05 16.55 -4.90
C THR A 227 -0.48 15.76 -3.66
N CYS A 228 -0.50 14.42 -3.75
CA CYS A 228 -0.85 13.55 -2.62
C CYS A 228 0.12 13.72 -1.45
N LEU A 229 1.41 13.85 -1.73
CA LEU A 229 2.48 13.88 -0.72
C LEU A 229 2.81 15.30 -0.22
N ALA A 230 2.42 16.33 -0.96
CA ALA A 230 2.68 17.72 -0.56
C ALA A 230 2.16 17.99 0.87
N PRO A 231 2.88 18.77 1.68
CA PRO A 231 2.38 19.21 2.97
C PRO A 231 0.95 19.79 2.85
N VAL A 232 0.19 19.64 3.92
CA VAL A 232 -1.06 20.37 4.07
C VAL A 232 -0.68 21.71 4.67
N ASP A 233 -0.96 22.80 3.95
CA ASP A 233 -0.77 24.13 4.50
C ASP A 233 -1.57 24.21 5.80
N LYS A 234 -0.87 24.55 6.90
CA LYS A 234 -1.56 24.81 8.15
C LYS A 234 -2.38 26.09 7.92
N ALA A 235 -3.71 25.94 7.89
CA ALA A 235 -4.64 27.07 7.92
C ALA A 235 -4.45 27.88 9.22
#